data_1fae947613b8fa9893b62894eeb06e11
#
_entry.id   1fae947613b8fa9893b62894eeb06e11
#
_cell.length_a   1.000
_cell.length_b   1.000
_cell.length_c   1.000
_cell.angle_alpha   90.00
_cell.angle_beta   90.00
_cell.angle_gamma   90.00
#
_symmetry.space_group_name_H-M   'P 1'
#
loop_
_entity.id
_entity.type
_entity.pdbx_description
1 polymer ?
#
loop_
_entity_poly.entity_id
_entity_poly.type
_entity_poly.pdbx_seq_one_letter_code
_entity_poly.pdbx_strand_id
1 'polypeptide(L)'
;MDRNPVAARKAILAAVVCHTFWGLSFMASRTALNTAPVLVLLSHRFVIAFLLMSLLLPVGAAEFRMKGKSLLPLLLLGLFEPVIYFFGEQYGILHSTTIFSGVMISMIPIAATLAAVPVLGEKPTGRQLFYSLLSVGGVIGIGLMSSSGGRLDWIGVAALLVAVFSAVAYTLLNRGLSGRYTAFERTYAMLAQGAAVFTPLALLSLRGDLTAYLHPFAVRSYTVSVLFLAVCCSVICYFLSSFVLTSLPVARATVFANLTTAVLVDLSGLLI
;
A
#
# COMPACT_ATOMS: atom_id res chain seq x y z
N MET A 1 -0.48 -14.29 -25.74
CA MET A 1 0.24 -14.72 -24.51
C MET A 1 -0.64 -15.73 -23.79
N ASP A 2 -0.36 -16.98 -23.97
CA ASP A 2 -1.06 -18.09 -23.27
C ASP A 2 -0.77 -17.97 -21.76
N ARG A 3 -1.75 -17.52 -21.02
CA ARG A 3 -1.63 -17.35 -19.57
C ARG A 3 -1.99 -18.67 -18.93
N ASN A 4 -1.01 -19.29 -18.27
CA ASN A 4 -1.21 -20.50 -17.48
C ASN A 4 -2.39 -20.27 -16.50
N PRO A 5 -3.52 -20.99 -16.64
CA PRO A 5 -4.73 -20.77 -15.82
C PRO A 5 -4.47 -21.01 -14.32
N VAL A 6 -3.48 -21.85 -13.99
CA VAL A 6 -3.07 -22.10 -12.60
C VAL A 6 -2.38 -20.87 -12.01
N ALA A 7 -1.50 -20.20 -12.77
CA ALA A 7 -0.85 -18.98 -12.34
C ALA A 7 -1.86 -17.84 -12.14
N ALA A 8 -2.87 -17.73 -13.02
CA ALA A 8 -3.93 -16.73 -12.87
C ALA A 8 -4.78 -16.97 -11.61
N ARG A 9 -5.14 -18.22 -11.28
CA ARG A 9 -5.88 -18.56 -10.06
C ARG A 9 -5.07 -18.23 -8.79
N LYS A 10 -3.77 -18.54 -8.77
CA LYS A 10 -2.87 -18.18 -7.65
C LYS A 10 -2.78 -16.66 -7.48
N ALA A 11 -2.70 -15.91 -8.58
CA ALA A 11 -2.65 -14.45 -8.54
C ALA A 11 -3.97 -13.84 -8.03
N ILE A 12 -5.12 -14.40 -8.37
CA ILE A 12 -6.42 -13.96 -7.84
C ILE A 12 -6.48 -14.20 -6.33
N LEU A 13 -6.11 -15.38 -5.85
CA LEU A 13 -6.08 -15.68 -4.42
C LEU A 13 -5.12 -14.74 -3.67
N ALA A 14 -3.93 -14.51 -4.23
CA ALA A 14 -2.95 -13.57 -3.69
C ALA A 14 -3.52 -12.14 -3.61
N ALA A 15 -4.27 -11.69 -4.62
CA ALA A 15 -4.93 -10.39 -4.61
C ALA A 15 -5.99 -10.29 -3.51
N VAL A 16 -6.83 -11.32 -3.34
CA VAL A 16 -7.84 -11.36 -2.27
C VAL A 16 -7.19 -11.24 -0.89
N VAL A 17 -6.18 -12.07 -0.60
CA VAL A 17 -5.45 -12.03 0.69
C VAL A 17 -4.80 -10.66 0.92
N CYS A 18 -4.13 -10.14 -0.08
CA CYS A 18 -3.44 -8.86 -0.02
C CYS A 18 -4.41 -7.72 0.31
N HIS A 19 -5.51 -7.60 -0.42
CA HIS A 19 -6.46 -6.50 -0.25
C HIS A 19 -7.32 -6.66 1.03
N THR A 20 -7.52 -7.87 1.53
CA THR A 20 -8.10 -8.10 2.87
C THR A 20 -7.18 -7.55 3.95
N PHE A 21 -5.88 -7.87 3.93
CA PHE A 21 -4.93 -7.34 4.91
C PHE A 21 -4.77 -5.81 4.80
N TRP A 22 -4.79 -5.26 3.59
CA TRP A 22 -4.78 -3.80 3.43
C TRP A 22 -6.06 -3.13 3.92
N GLY A 23 -7.23 -3.79 3.84
CA GLY A 23 -8.45 -3.30 4.48
C GLY A 23 -8.31 -3.20 6.01
N LEU A 24 -7.76 -4.25 6.63
CA LEU A 24 -7.45 -4.26 8.06
C LEU A 24 -6.37 -3.25 8.47
N SER A 25 -5.47 -2.88 7.56
CA SER A 25 -4.36 -1.97 7.85
C SER A 25 -4.80 -0.56 8.25
N PHE A 26 -5.94 -0.09 7.75
CA PHE A 26 -6.47 1.23 8.13
C PHE A 26 -6.79 1.30 9.62
N MET A 27 -7.39 0.24 10.17
CA MET A 27 -7.69 0.17 11.61
C MET A 27 -6.40 0.06 12.44
N ALA A 28 -5.47 -0.80 12.01
CA ALA A 28 -4.17 -0.93 12.67
C ALA A 28 -3.38 0.38 12.63
N SER A 29 -3.37 1.10 11.50
CA SER A 29 -2.76 2.42 11.37
C SER A 29 -3.40 3.43 12.32
N ARG A 30 -4.74 3.49 12.36
CA ARG A 30 -5.46 4.40 13.27
C ARG A 30 -5.13 4.12 14.72
N THR A 31 -5.12 2.85 15.13
CA THR A 31 -4.75 2.43 16.49
C THR A 31 -3.31 2.85 16.82
N ALA A 32 -2.38 2.64 15.90
CA ALA A 32 -0.97 2.99 16.10
C ALA A 32 -0.75 4.51 16.17
N LEU A 33 -1.47 5.29 15.35
CA LEU A 33 -1.40 6.76 15.34
C LEU A 33 -1.91 7.41 16.62
N ASN A 34 -2.70 6.71 17.44
CA ASN A 34 -3.08 7.19 18.77
C ASN A 34 -1.90 7.20 19.77
N THR A 35 -0.83 6.47 19.45
CA THR A 35 0.33 6.28 20.36
C THR A 35 1.60 6.94 19.82
N ALA A 36 1.80 6.95 18.51
CA ALA A 36 3.03 7.45 17.90
C ALA A 36 2.76 8.43 16.74
N PRO A 37 3.64 9.43 16.55
CA PRO A 37 3.60 10.28 15.37
C PRO A 37 3.74 9.48 14.06
N VAL A 38 3.21 10.01 12.96
CA VAL A 38 3.24 9.38 11.63
C VAL A 38 4.62 8.89 11.24
N LEU A 39 5.64 9.74 11.34
CA LEU A 39 7.00 9.40 10.93
C LEU A 39 7.59 8.24 11.76
N VAL A 40 7.29 8.19 13.06
CA VAL A 40 7.74 7.11 13.96
C VAL A 40 7.07 5.79 13.58
N LEU A 41 5.75 5.81 13.35
CA LEU A 41 5.01 4.64 12.89
C LEU A 41 5.55 4.10 11.57
N LEU A 42 5.75 4.97 10.57
CA LEU A 42 6.28 4.57 9.26
C LEU A 42 7.72 4.04 9.37
N SER A 43 8.57 4.68 10.18
CA SER A 43 9.93 4.19 10.44
C SER A 43 9.90 2.78 11.03
N HIS A 44 9.18 2.56 12.12
CA HIS A 44 9.09 1.24 12.74
C HIS A 44 8.54 0.17 11.79
N ARG A 45 7.48 0.50 11.05
CA ARG A 45 6.88 -0.39 10.06
C ARG A 45 7.88 -0.84 9.00
N PHE A 46 8.61 0.11 8.39
CA PHE A 46 9.50 -0.19 7.28
C PHE A 46 10.84 -0.76 7.74
N VAL A 47 11.36 -0.37 8.90
CA VAL A 47 12.57 -0.99 9.49
C VAL A 47 12.31 -2.47 9.80
N ILE A 48 11.21 -2.78 10.49
CA ILE A 48 10.85 -4.17 10.81
C ILE A 48 10.67 -4.99 9.53
N ALA A 49 9.92 -4.45 8.55
CA ALA A 49 9.68 -5.14 7.28
C ALA A 49 10.98 -5.37 6.48
N PHE A 50 11.86 -4.37 6.42
CA PHE A 50 13.16 -4.48 5.74
C PHE A 50 14.06 -5.52 6.41
N LEU A 51 14.17 -5.49 7.74
CA LEU A 51 14.96 -6.46 8.48
C LEU A 51 14.44 -7.90 8.28
N LEU A 52 13.12 -8.10 8.33
CA LEU A 52 12.52 -9.42 8.09
C LEU A 52 12.81 -9.93 6.67
N MET A 53 12.67 -9.10 5.64
CA MET A 53 13.03 -9.51 4.29
C MET A 53 14.53 -9.74 4.12
N SER A 54 15.37 -8.98 4.83
CA SER A 54 16.83 -9.17 4.79
C SER A 54 17.26 -10.52 5.35
N LEU A 55 16.51 -11.11 6.31
CA LEU A 55 16.78 -12.44 6.84
C LEU A 55 16.59 -13.57 5.80
N LEU A 56 15.84 -13.31 4.71
CA LEU A 56 15.66 -14.29 3.65
C LEU A 56 16.87 -14.43 2.73
N LEU A 57 17.75 -13.44 2.68
CA LEU A 57 18.95 -13.45 1.84
C LEU A 57 20.00 -14.47 2.31
N PRO A 58 20.44 -14.48 3.59
CA PRO A 58 21.48 -15.40 4.04
C PRO A 58 21.02 -16.86 4.10
N VAL A 59 19.71 -17.12 4.21
CA VAL A 59 19.16 -18.49 4.17
C VAL A 59 18.95 -19.02 2.75
N GLY A 60 19.29 -18.23 1.71
CA GLY A 60 19.14 -18.63 0.31
C GLY A 60 17.69 -18.73 -0.17
N ALA A 61 16.72 -18.27 0.63
CA ALA A 61 15.30 -18.29 0.28
C ALA A 61 14.93 -17.26 -0.80
N ALA A 62 15.77 -16.25 -0.98
CA ALA A 62 15.60 -15.20 -1.97
C ALA A 62 16.96 -14.62 -2.41
N GLU A 63 16.99 -14.02 -3.58
CA GLU A 63 18.18 -13.41 -4.15
C GLU A 63 17.90 -11.98 -4.62
N PHE A 64 18.81 -11.09 -4.29
CA PHE A 64 18.82 -9.71 -4.79
C PHE A 64 19.97 -9.56 -5.79
N ARG A 65 19.67 -9.82 -7.08
CA ARG A 65 20.67 -9.82 -8.15
C ARG A 65 20.58 -8.55 -8.98
N MET A 66 21.52 -7.63 -8.76
CA MET A 66 21.58 -6.35 -9.48
C MET A 66 22.59 -6.32 -10.64
N LYS A 67 23.32 -7.41 -10.89
CA LYS A 67 24.30 -7.46 -11.97
C LYS A 67 23.64 -7.17 -13.32
N GLY A 68 24.08 -6.10 -14.01
CA GLY A 68 23.51 -5.65 -15.28
C GLY A 68 22.14 -4.96 -15.20
N LYS A 69 21.66 -4.64 -14.01
CA LYS A 69 20.41 -3.91 -13.79
C LYS A 69 20.68 -2.53 -13.18
N SER A 70 19.88 -1.53 -13.58
CA SER A 70 19.94 -0.18 -12.99
C SER A 70 19.17 -0.11 -11.69
N LEU A 71 19.67 0.63 -10.70
CA LEU A 71 18.93 0.90 -9.45
C LEU A 71 17.86 2.00 -9.61
N LEU A 72 18.01 2.90 -10.58
CA LEU A 72 17.13 4.06 -10.73
C LEU A 72 15.64 3.70 -10.85
N PRO A 73 15.21 2.69 -11.63
CA PRO A 73 13.82 2.32 -11.68
C PRO A 73 13.27 1.80 -10.34
N LEU A 74 14.09 1.12 -9.54
CA LEU A 74 13.71 0.66 -8.19
C LEU A 74 13.65 1.84 -7.21
N LEU A 75 14.53 2.83 -7.35
CA LEU A 75 14.47 4.06 -6.55
C LEU A 75 13.22 4.87 -6.85
N LEU A 76 12.83 4.99 -8.12
CA LEU A 76 11.57 5.63 -8.50
C LEU A 76 10.36 4.85 -7.98
N LEU A 77 10.40 3.52 -8.04
CA LEU A 77 9.34 2.68 -7.51
C LEU A 77 9.12 2.93 -6.01
N GLY A 78 10.19 2.92 -5.21
CA GLY A 78 10.12 3.18 -3.77
C GLY A 78 9.84 4.64 -3.42
N LEU A 79 10.18 5.59 -4.29
CA LEU A 79 9.80 7.00 -4.10
C LEU A 79 8.28 7.17 -4.18
N PHE A 80 7.64 6.58 -5.19
CA PHE A 80 6.18 6.62 -5.29
C PHE A 80 5.54 5.81 -4.17
N GLU A 81 5.99 4.59 -3.95
CA GLU A 81 5.52 3.77 -2.86
C GLU A 81 6.69 2.96 -2.28
N PRO A 82 7.09 3.18 -1.05
CA PRO A 82 6.30 3.68 0.08
C PRO A 82 6.38 5.18 0.37
N VAL A 83 7.32 5.94 -0.17
CA VAL A 83 7.62 7.27 0.39
C VAL A 83 6.45 8.24 0.23
N ILE A 84 6.09 8.62 -0.98
CA ILE A 84 5.04 9.63 -1.23
C ILE A 84 3.66 9.08 -0.83
N TYR A 85 3.36 7.83 -1.18
CA TYR A 85 2.07 7.23 -0.89
C TYR A 85 1.75 7.22 0.61
N PHE A 86 2.62 6.64 1.44
CA PHE A 86 2.32 6.52 2.87
C PHE A 86 2.38 7.85 3.60
N PHE A 87 3.21 8.77 3.15
CA PHE A 87 3.15 10.12 3.66
C PHE A 87 1.75 10.71 3.43
N GLY A 88 1.26 10.68 2.19
CA GLY A 88 -0.07 11.16 1.83
C GLY A 88 -1.19 10.40 2.52
N GLU A 89 -1.15 9.06 2.55
CA GLU A 89 -2.17 8.24 3.20
C GLU A 89 -2.27 8.50 4.70
N GLN A 90 -1.15 8.50 5.43
CA GLN A 90 -1.19 8.66 6.89
C GLN A 90 -1.59 10.07 7.31
N TYR A 91 -1.12 11.11 6.59
CA TYR A 91 -1.61 12.47 6.81
C TYR A 91 -3.08 12.62 6.42
N GLY A 92 -3.51 11.95 5.36
CA GLY A 92 -4.91 11.87 4.97
C GLY A 92 -5.79 11.25 6.05
N ILE A 93 -5.37 10.14 6.65
CA ILE A 93 -6.08 9.48 7.76
C ILE A 93 -6.15 10.39 9.01
N LEU A 94 -5.09 11.15 9.29
CA LEU A 94 -5.08 12.09 10.41
C LEU A 94 -6.06 13.26 10.23
N HIS A 95 -6.14 13.81 9.02
CA HIS A 95 -6.92 14.99 8.68
C HIS A 95 -8.30 14.69 8.09
N SER A 96 -8.73 13.43 8.10
CA SER A 96 -10.05 12.99 7.65
C SER A 96 -10.58 11.82 8.48
N THR A 97 -11.70 11.22 8.04
CA THR A 97 -12.16 9.96 8.62
C THR A 97 -11.52 8.78 7.90
N THR A 98 -11.39 7.66 8.62
CA THR A 98 -10.86 6.41 8.04
C THR A 98 -11.72 5.95 6.85
N ILE A 99 -13.05 6.13 6.93
CA ILE A 99 -14.00 5.81 5.85
C ILE A 99 -13.74 6.68 4.64
N PHE A 100 -13.61 8.01 4.82
CA PHE A 100 -13.33 8.94 3.70
C PHE A 100 -11.98 8.62 3.03
N SER A 101 -10.95 8.31 3.82
CA SER A 101 -9.65 7.87 3.30
C SER A 101 -9.78 6.62 2.43
N GLY A 102 -10.55 5.62 2.90
CA GLY A 102 -10.82 4.42 2.13
C GLY A 102 -11.57 4.67 0.82
N VAL A 103 -12.56 5.59 0.84
CA VAL A 103 -13.29 6.03 -0.38
C VAL A 103 -12.32 6.65 -1.39
N MET A 104 -11.45 7.57 -0.95
CA MET A 104 -10.46 8.20 -1.82
C MET A 104 -9.47 7.18 -2.42
N ILE A 105 -8.97 6.27 -1.61
CA ILE A 105 -8.06 5.19 -2.06
C ILE A 105 -8.75 4.24 -3.05
N SER A 106 -10.06 4.04 -2.96
CA SER A 106 -10.83 3.23 -3.91
C SER A 106 -10.88 3.78 -5.34
N MET A 107 -10.44 5.02 -5.56
CA MET A 107 -10.30 5.59 -6.90
C MET A 107 -9.08 5.06 -7.67
N ILE A 108 -8.10 4.48 -6.95
CA ILE A 108 -6.86 3.95 -7.56
C ILE A 108 -7.14 2.97 -8.71
N PRO A 109 -8.03 1.97 -8.61
CA PRO A 109 -8.29 1.02 -9.69
C PRO A 109 -8.69 1.65 -11.00
N ILE A 110 -9.57 2.66 -10.97
CA ILE A 110 -10.00 3.37 -12.17
C ILE A 110 -8.86 4.18 -12.74
N ALA A 111 -8.22 5.00 -11.89
CA ALA A 111 -7.13 5.86 -12.31
C ALA A 111 -5.96 5.05 -12.89
N ALA A 112 -5.58 3.94 -12.25
CA ALA A 112 -4.53 3.05 -12.74
C ALA A 112 -4.92 2.34 -14.05
N THR A 113 -6.17 1.90 -14.18
CA THR A 113 -6.68 1.26 -15.40
C THR A 113 -6.66 2.22 -16.59
N LEU A 114 -7.11 3.46 -16.40
CA LEU A 114 -7.09 4.48 -17.44
C LEU A 114 -5.67 4.90 -17.81
N ALA A 115 -4.79 5.07 -16.82
CA ALA A 115 -3.40 5.42 -17.04
C ALA A 115 -2.56 4.28 -17.67
N ALA A 116 -2.95 3.02 -17.49
CA ALA A 116 -2.30 1.88 -18.14
C ALA A 116 -2.47 1.85 -19.67
N VAL A 117 -3.50 2.51 -20.22
CA VAL A 117 -3.73 2.56 -21.66
C VAL A 117 -2.58 3.27 -22.38
N PRO A 118 -2.27 4.55 -22.11
CA PRO A 118 -1.19 5.25 -22.78
C PRO A 118 0.20 4.80 -22.35
N VAL A 119 0.38 4.33 -21.10
CA VAL A 119 1.71 4.03 -20.53
C VAL A 119 2.17 2.60 -20.84
N LEU A 120 1.27 1.63 -20.76
CA LEU A 120 1.59 0.20 -20.90
C LEU A 120 0.98 -0.42 -22.16
N GLY A 121 0.14 0.30 -22.91
CA GLY A 121 -0.61 -0.23 -24.06
C GLY A 121 -1.66 -1.28 -23.65
N GLU A 122 -1.99 -1.41 -22.36
CA GLU A 122 -3.00 -2.34 -21.87
C GLU A 122 -4.40 -1.75 -22.12
N LYS A 123 -5.22 -2.42 -22.95
CA LYS A 123 -6.59 -2.00 -23.25
C LYS A 123 -7.58 -2.72 -22.33
N PRO A 124 -8.22 -2.03 -21.38
CA PRO A 124 -9.27 -2.61 -20.56
C PRO A 124 -10.48 -2.96 -21.41
N THR A 125 -11.15 -4.07 -21.09
CA THR A 125 -12.44 -4.38 -21.71
C THR A 125 -13.53 -3.48 -21.14
N GLY A 126 -14.59 -3.22 -21.92
CA GLY A 126 -15.73 -2.41 -21.46
C GLY A 126 -16.35 -2.98 -20.16
N ARG A 127 -16.35 -4.32 -19.99
CA ARG A 127 -16.80 -4.97 -18.75
C ARG A 127 -15.91 -4.61 -17.56
N GLN A 128 -14.57 -4.61 -17.72
CA GLN A 128 -13.64 -4.24 -16.66
C GLN A 128 -13.86 -2.79 -16.21
N LEU A 129 -14.01 -1.88 -17.18
CA LEU A 129 -14.28 -0.47 -16.88
C LEU A 129 -15.62 -0.29 -16.15
N PHE A 130 -16.67 -0.95 -16.63
CA PHE A 130 -18.01 -0.91 -16.01
C PHE A 130 -17.97 -1.39 -14.56
N TYR A 131 -17.37 -2.55 -14.28
CA TYR A 131 -17.28 -3.08 -12.92
C TYR A 131 -16.39 -2.23 -12.00
N SER A 132 -15.34 -1.62 -12.53
CA SER A 132 -14.51 -0.68 -11.76
C SER A 132 -15.33 0.57 -11.37
N LEU A 133 -16.08 1.14 -12.30
CA LEU A 133 -16.94 2.29 -12.04
C LEU A 133 -18.06 1.95 -11.04
N LEU A 134 -18.72 0.80 -11.23
CA LEU A 134 -19.75 0.32 -10.31
C LEU A 134 -19.21 0.13 -8.88
N SER A 135 -18.02 -0.44 -8.75
CA SER A 135 -17.38 -0.68 -7.44
C SER A 135 -17.03 0.63 -6.75
N VAL A 136 -16.46 1.60 -7.47
CA VAL A 136 -16.17 2.94 -6.90
C VAL A 136 -17.45 3.68 -6.55
N GLY A 137 -18.49 3.61 -7.41
CA GLY A 137 -19.80 4.19 -7.11
C GLY A 137 -20.42 3.63 -5.83
N GLY A 138 -20.29 2.31 -5.61
CA GLY A 138 -20.72 1.66 -4.36
C GLY A 138 -19.96 2.17 -3.13
N VAL A 139 -18.63 2.29 -3.22
CA VAL A 139 -17.81 2.80 -2.12
C VAL A 139 -18.12 4.28 -1.82
N ILE A 140 -18.28 5.11 -2.85
CA ILE A 140 -18.71 6.51 -2.67
C ILE A 140 -20.08 6.56 -1.98
N GLY A 141 -21.05 5.74 -2.43
CA GLY A 141 -22.37 5.64 -1.80
C GLY A 141 -22.29 5.31 -0.31
N ILE A 142 -21.50 4.30 0.07
CA ILE A 142 -21.25 3.94 1.47
C ILE A 142 -20.60 5.10 2.24
N GLY A 143 -19.60 5.74 1.65
CA GLY A 143 -18.92 6.89 2.26
C GLY A 143 -19.85 8.07 2.53
N LEU A 144 -20.75 8.39 1.60
CA LEU A 144 -21.76 9.44 1.77
C LEU A 144 -22.77 9.10 2.86
N MET A 145 -23.19 7.84 2.96
CA MET A 145 -24.14 7.39 4.01
C MET A 145 -23.49 7.35 5.40
N SER A 146 -22.18 7.11 5.48
CA SER A 146 -21.42 7.03 6.73
C SER A 146 -20.87 8.39 7.20
N SER A 147 -20.99 9.45 6.40
CA SER A 147 -20.38 10.76 6.66
C SER A 147 -21.15 11.67 7.64
N SER A 148 -21.92 11.11 8.55
CA SER A 148 -22.57 11.87 9.60
C SER A 148 -21.55 12.39 10.63
N GLY A 149 -20.93 13.55 10.34
CA GLY A 149 -20.31 14.41 11.36
C GLY A 149 -18.79 14.64 11.31
N GLY A 150 -18.04 14.16 10.33
CA GLY A 150 -16.61 14.48 10.21
C GLY A 150 -16.35 15.78 9.42
N ARG A 151 -15.60 16.73 10.00
CA ARG A 151 -15.13 17.92 9.24
C ARG A 151 -14.15 17.45 8.15
N LEU A 152 -14.48 17.73 6.89
CA LEU A 152 -13.54 17.60 5.78
C LEU A 152 -12.46 18.68 5.90
N ASP A 153 -11.24 18.25 6.17
CA ASP A 153 -10.06 19.11 6.10
C ASP A 153 -9.46 19.00 4.69
N TRP A 154 -9.30 20.15 4.02
CA TRP A 154 -8.71 20.22 2.68
C TRP A 154 -7.28 19.69 2.63
N ILE A 155 -6.55 19.77 3.74
CA ILE A 155 -5.21 19.18 3.88
C ILE A 155 -5.30 17.66 3.73
N GLY A 156 -6.27 17.04 4.41
CA GLY A 156 -6.51 15.60 4.30
C GLY A 156 -6.89 15.16 2.89
N VAL A 157 -7.77 15.93 2.22
CA VAL A 157 -8.16 15.67 0.82
C VAL A 157 -6.96 15.75 -0.11
N ALA A 158 -6.16 16.82 -0.02
CA ALA A 158 -4.96 17.01 -0.84
C ALA A 158 -3.94 15.89 -0.61
N ALA A 159 -3.70 15.50 0.65
CA ALA A 159 -2.80 14.41 1.00
C ALA A 159 -3.26 13.06 0.39
N LEU A 160 -4.57 12.76 0.45
CA LEU A 160 -5.13 11.55 -0.15
C LEU A 160 -5.06 11.57 -1.68
N LEU A 161 -5.27 12.72 -2.32
CA LEU A 161 -5.08 12.84 -3.77
C LEU A 161 -3.62 12.55 -4.17
N VAL A 162 -2.65 13.10 -3.44
CA VAL A 162 -1.22 12.80 -3.65
C VAL A 162 -0.97 11.30 -3.49
N ALA A 163 -1.56 10.65 -2.47
CA ALA A 163 -1.45 9.20 -2.29
C ALA A 163 -2.04 8.43 -3.47
N VAL A 164 -3.22 8.79 -3.97
CA VAL A 164 -3.86 8.14 -5.13
C VAL A 164 -2.97 8.25 -6.38
N PHE A 165 -2.48 9.45 -6.73
CA PHE A 165 -1.59 9.64 -7.88
C PHE A 165 -0.29 8.84 -7.72
N SER A 166 0.27 8.82 -6.52
CA SER A 166 1.48 8.05 -6.22
C SER A 166 1.27 6.55 -6.38
N ALA A 167 0.16 6.01 -5.88
CA ALA A 167 -0.20 4.60 -6.03
C ALA A 167 -0.44 4.21 -7.51
N VAL A 168 -1.02 5.10 -8.31
CA VAL A 168 -1.15 4.89 -9.75
C VAL A 168 0.23 4.79 -10.41
N ALA A 169 1.12 5.75 -10.13
CA ALA A 169 2.49 5.73 -10.67
C ALA A 169 3.25 4.46 -10.25
N TYR A 170 3.16 4.09 -8.96
CA TYR A 170 3.70 2.83 -8.45
C TYR A 170 3.16 1.61 -9.21
N THR A 171 1.84 1.52 -9.38
CA THR A 171 1.20 0.37 -10.04
C THR A 171 1.71 0.21 -11.48
N LEU A 172 1.82 1.30 -12.23
CA LEU A 172 2.32 1.28 -13.62
C LEU A 172 3.81 0.92 -13.68
N LEU A 173 4.63 1.52 -12.81
CA LEU A 173 6.06 1.21 -12.72
C LEU A 173 6.27 -0.25 -12.29
N ASN A 174 5.60 -0.72 -11.26
CA ASN A 174 5.71 -2.08 -10.76
C ASN A 174 5.36 -3.10 -11.86
N ARG A 175 4.29 -2.83 -12.62
CA ARG A 175 3.90 -3.63 -13.78
C ARG A 175 4.95 -3.59 -14.90
N GLY A 176 5.43 -2.39 -15.27
CA GLY A 176 6.43 -2.21 -16.32
C GLY A 176 7.77 -2.87 -15.99
N LEU A 177 8.16 -2.88 -14.72
CA LEU A 177 9.41 -3.45 -14.25
C LEU A 177 9.37 -4.98 -14.09
N SER A 178 8.20 -5.62 -14.15
CA SER A 178 8.01 -7.05 -13.87
C SER A 178 8.78 -8.00 -14.81
N GLY A 179 9.15 -7.54 -16.01
CA GLY A 179 9.97 -8.31 -16.96
C GLY A 179 11.48 -8.26 -16.67
N ARG A 180 11.95 -7.30 -15.86
CA ARG A 180 13.38 -7.08 -15.59
C ARG A 180 13.78 -7.37 -14.15
N TYR A 181 12.86 -7.13 -13.21
CA TYR A 181 13.09 -7.30 -11.77
C TYR A 181 12.10 -8.31 -11.19
N THR A 182 12.59 -9.19 -10.32
CA THR A 182 11.73 -10.14 -9.61
C THR A 182 10.80 -9.41 -8.64
N ALA A 183 9.74 -10.08 -8.19
CA ALA A 183 8.87 -9.54 -7.14
C ALA A 183 9.65 -9.25 -5.85
N PHE A 184 10.61 -10.12 -5.50
CA PHE A 184 11.47 -9.93 -4.34
C PHE A 184 12.35 -8.68 -4.48
N GLU A 185 13.05 -8.50 -5.61
CA GLU A 185 13.92 -7.34 -5.85
C GLU A 185 13.16 -6.02 -5.74
N ARG A 186 11.95 -5.96 -6.31
CA ARG A 186 11.09 -4.77 -6.25
C ARG A 186 10.64 -4.47 -4.82
N THR A 187 10.10 -5.48 -4.12
CA THR A 187 9.61 -5.31 -2.75
C THR A 187 10.75 -4.99 -1.79
N TYR A 188 11.89 -5.69 -1.89
CA TYR A 188 13.04 -5.46 -1.03
C TYR A 188 13.59 -4.03 -1.17
N ALA A 189 13.76 -3.55 -2.41
CA ALA A 189 14.20 -2.18 -2.66
C ALA A 189 13.25 -1.13 -2.10
N MET A 190 11.94 -1.35 -2.21
CA MET A 190 10.91 -0.46 -1.64
C MET A 190 10.98 -0.40 -0.12
N LEU A 191 11.07 -1.56 0.55
CA LEU A 191 11.15 -1.61 2.01
C LEU A 191 12.44 -0.98 2.53
N ALA A 192 13.57 -1.20 1.83
CA ALA A 192 14.84 -0.56 2.14
C ALA A 192 14.72 0.98 2.05
N GLN A 193 14.08 1.51 1.01
CA GLN A 193 13.88 2.94 0.85
C GLN A 193 12.94 3.51 1.92
N GLY A 194 11.85 2.81 2.24
CA GLY A 194 10.96 3.21 3.33
C GLY A 194 11.73 3.33 4.65
N ALA A 195 12.53 2.34 5.00
CA ALA A 195 13.38 2.38 6.18
C ALA A 195 14.41 3.52 6.12
N ALA A 196 15.10 3.68 4.97
CA ALA A 196 16.14 4.70 4.79
C ALA A 196 15.60 6.15 4.81
N VAL A 197 14.36 6.38 4.40
CA VAL A 197 13.75 7.71 4.36
C VAL A 197 13.04 8.01 5.69
N PHE A 198 12.18 7.12 6.17
CA PHE A 198 11.36 7.42 7.34
C PHE A 198 12.13 7.38 8.65
N THR A 199 13.22 6.59 8.77
CA THR A 199 13.97 6.52 10.01
C THR A 199 14.72 7.83 10.32
N PRO A 200 15.50 8.41 9.41
CA PRO A 200 16.10 9.71 9.66
C PRO A 200 15.07 10.81 9.92
N LEU A 201 13.96 10.83 9.17
CA LEU A 201 12.90 11.82 9.36
C LEU A 201 12.24 11.69 10.73
N ALA A 202 11.99 10.45 11.20
CA ALA A 202 11.45 10.19 12.53
C ALA A 202 12.41 10.67 13.63
N LEU A 203 13.70 10.31 13.53
CA LEU A 203 14.70 10.74 14.49
C LEU A 203 14.90 12.25 14.50
N LEU A 204 14.92 12.90 13.33
CA LEU A 204 14.98 14.36 13.22
C LEU A 204 13.77 15.02 13.88
N SER A 205 12.56 14.49 13.67
CA SER A 205 11.32 15.02 14.29
C SER A 205 11.33 14.92 15.81
N LEU A 206 12.03 13.93 16.35
CA LEU A 206 12.21 13.72 17.78
C LEU A 206 13.51 14.34 18.34
N ARG A 207 14.22 15.14 17.53
CA ARG A 207 15.50 15.76 17.91
C ARG A 207 16.57 14.76 18.36
N GLY A 208 16.53 13.53 17.85
CA GLY A 208 17.45 12.45 18.19
C GLY A 208 17.13 11.70 19.49
N ASP A 209 15.98 11.95 20.10
CA ASP A 209 15.57 11.24 21.32
C ASP A 209 15.18 9.80 21.02
N LEU A 210 16.12 8.87 21.24
CA LEU A 210 15.92 7.43 21.06
C LEU A 210 14.92 6.84 22.06
N THR A 211 14.79 7.44 23.25
CA THR A 211 13.82 6.98 24.25
C THR A 211 12.41 7.26 23.73
N ALA A 212 12.14 8.49 23.25
CA ALA A 212 10.87 8.84 22.64
C ALA A 212 10.59 8.00 21.38
N TYR A 213 11.63 7.67 20.60
CA TYR A 213 11.50 6.82 19.41
C TYR A 213 11.05 5.40 19.77
N LEU A 214 11.61 4.78 20.81
CA LEU A 214 11.30 3.40 21.20
C LEU A 214 10.09 3.28 22.15
N HIS A 215 9.72 4.36 22.85
CA HIS A 215 8.65 4.38 23.86
C HIS A 215 7.32 3.77 23.37
N PRO A 216 6.86 3.98 22.10
CA PRO A 216 5.61 3.41 21.63
C PRO A 216 5.52 1.88 21.77
N PHE A 217 6.63 1.16 21.72
CA PHE A 217 6.67 -0.30 21.89
C PHE A 217 6.27 -0.75 23.31
N ALA A 218 6.27 0.12 24.30
CA ALA A 218 5.75 -0.18 25.64
C ALA A 218 4.21 -0.37 25.64
N VAL A 219 3.53 0.15 24.61
CA VAL A 219 2.06 0.05 24.47
C VAL A 219 1.73 -1.17 23.61
N ARG A 220 1.07 -2.18 24.21
CA ARG A 220 0.75 -3.46 23.55
C ARG A 220 -0.06 -3.28 22.25
N SER A 221 -1.06 -2.39 22.24
CA SER A 221 -1.88 -2.14 21.04
C SER A 221 -1.05 -1.58 19.90
N TYR A 222 -0.10 -0.69 20.19
CA TYR A 222 0.85 -0.18 19.20
C TYR A 222 1.73 -1.29 18.64
N THR A 223 2.36 -2.07 19.53
CA THR A 223 3.27 -3.15 19.13
C THR A 223 2.59 -4.18 18.23
N VAL A 224 1.38 -4.63 18.59
CA VAL A 224 0.59 -5.54 17.76
C VAL A 224 0.25 -4.90 16.40
N SER A 225 -0.18 -3.64 16.42
CA SER A 225 -0.54 -2.93 15.18
C SER A 225 0.67 -2.77 14.24
N VAL A 226 1.82 -2.32 14.76
CA VAL A 226 3.01 -2.10 13.92
C VAL A 226 3.59 -3.41 13.40
N LEU A 227 3.56 -4.49 14.17
CA LEU A 227 3.96 -5.82 13.72
C LEU A 227 3.03 -6.34 12.62
N PHE A 228 1.72 -6.19 12.77
CA PHE A 228 0.76 -6.53 11.72
C PHE A 228 1.00 -5.72 10.44
N LEU A 229 1.21 -4.40 10.57
CA LEU A 229 1.51 -3.53 9.44
C LEU A 229 2.83 -3.90 8.75
N ALA A 230 3.86 -4.24 9.51
CA ALA A 230 5.17 -4.60 8.97
C ALA A 230 5.15 -5.98 8.30
N VAL A 231 4.65 -7.01 8.98
CA VAL A 231 4.69 -8.40 8.50
C VAL A 231 3.62 -8.63 7.44
N CYS A 232 2.35 -8.46 7.81
CA CYS A 232 1.24 -8.80 6.92
C CYS A 232 1.09 -7.78 5.81
N CYS A 233 1.01 -6.48 6.15
CA CYS A 233 0.68 -5.44 5.17
C CYS A 233 1.88 -4.95 4.36
N SER A 234 3.12 -5.05 4.88
CA SER A 234 4.30 -4.65 4.12
C SER A 234 5.01 -5.85 3.49
N VAL A 235 5.53 -6.82 4.25
CA VAL A 235 6.28 -7.93 3.65
C VAL A 235 5.38 -8.80 2.77
N ILE A 236 4.32 -9.37 3.35
CA ILE A 236 3.47 -10.33 2.63
C ILE A 236 2.71 -9.64 1.50
N CYS A 237 2.01 -8.53 1.79
CA CYS A 237 1.15 -7.89 0.79
C CYS A 237 1.94 -7.28 -0.36
N TYR A 238 3.09 -6.62 -0.13
CA TYR A 238 3.89 -6.09 -1.26
C TYR A 238 4.50 -7.17 -2.12
N PHE A 239 4.92 -8.29 -1.52
CA PHE A 239 5.37 -9.44 -2.29
C PHE A 239 4.23 -10.02 -3.14
N LEU A 240 3.06 -10.24 -2.53
CA LEU A 240 1.86 -10.73 -3.24
C LEU A 240 1.41 -9.75 -4.33
N SER A 241 1.36 -8.44 -4.04
CA SER A 241 1.00 -7.40 -5.02
C SER A 241 1.95 -7.37 -6.21
N SER A 242 3.26 -7.45 -5.96
CA SER A 242 4.26 -7.53 -7.02
C SER A 242 4.10 -8.79 -7.87
N PHE A 243 3.74 -9.93 -7.27
CA PHE A 243 3.41 -11.17 -7.98
C PHE A 243 2.12 -11.03 -8.80
N VAL A 244 1.08 -10.43 -8.23
CA VAL A 244 -0.22 -10.18 -8.91
C VAL A 244 -0.01 -9.31 -10.15
N LEU A 245 0.71 -8.18 -10.01
CA LEU A 245 1.01 -7.27 -11.12
C LEU A 245 1.92 -7.89 -12.19
N THR A 246 2.72 -8.90 -11.85
CA THR A 246 3.46 -9.69 -12.84
C THR A 246 2.55 -10.63 -13.61
N SER A 247 1.55 -11.22 -12.96
CA SER A 247 0.73 -12.32 -13.48
C SER A 247 -0.55 -11.84 -14.17
N LEU A 248 -1.11 -10.68 -13.77
CA LEU A 248 -2.37 -10.14 -14.28
C LEU A 248 -2.19 -8.76 -14.93
N PRO A 249 -3.03 -8.38 -15.93
CA PRO A 249 -3.11 -6.99 -16.40
C PRO A 249 -3.53 -6.05 -15.28
N VAL A 250 -3.14 -4.78 -15.37
CA VAL A 250 -3.45 -3.75 -14.35
C VAL A 250 -4.94 -3.71 -14.03
N ALA A 251 -5.81 -3.65 -15.06
CA ALA A 251 -7.26 -3.61 -14.87
C ALA A 251 -7.85 -4.81 -14.10
N ARG A 252 -7.21 -6.00 -14.13
CA ARG A 252 -7.61 -7.16 -13.32
C ARG A 252 -6.98 -7.15 -11.94
N ALA A 253 -5.75 -6.71 -11.84
CA ALA A 253 -5.03 -6.66 -10.58
C ALA A 253 -5.65 -5.64 -9.61
N THR A 254 -5.97 -4.45 -10.10
CA THR A 254 -6.44 -3.32 -9.30
C THR A 254 -7.92 -3.38 -8.89
N VAL A 255 -8.75 -4.14 -9.60
CA VAL A 255 -10.17 -4.33 -9.20
C VAL A 255 -10.30 -4.84 -7.76
N PHE A 256 -9.34 -5.66 -7.30
CA PHE A 256 -9.35 -6.19 -5.92
C PHE A 256 -9.05 -5.09 -4.86
N ALA A 257 -8.56 -3.91 -5.24
CA ALA A 257 -8.35 -2.81 -4.30
C ALA A 257 -9.67 -2.35 -3.65
N ASN A 258 -10.81 -2.53 -4.33
CA ASN A 258 -12.12 -2.21 -3.76
C ASN A 258 -12.52 -3.16 -2.61
N LEU A 259 -11.94 -4.38 -2.56
CA LEU A 259 -12.10 -5.28 -1.42
C LEU A 259 -11.47 -4.67 -0.15
N THR A 260 -10.38 -3.92 -0.28
CA THR A 260 -9.77 -3.17 0.83
C THR A 260 -10.80 -2.26 1.51
N THR A 261 -11.56 -1.51 0.73
CA THR A 261 -12.57 -0.59 1.26
C THR A 261 -13.80 -1.32 1.79
N ALA A 262 -14.24 -2.40 1.13
CA ALA A 262 -15.34 -3.22 1.63
C ALA A 262 -15.02 -3.81 3.01
N VAL A 263 -13.85 -4.41 3.18
CA VAL A 263 -13.37 -4.95 4.47
C VAL A 263 -13.27 -3.85 5.53
N LEU A 264 -12.79 -2.66 5.16
CA LEU A 264 -12.70 -1.53 6.09
C LEU A 264 -14.09 -1.10 6.59
N VAL A 265 -15.06 -0.98 5.67
CA VAL A 265 -16.42 -0.50 6.03
C VAL A 265 -17.16 -1.51 6.90
N ASP A 266 -17.12 -2.81 6.55
CA ASP A 266 -17.76 -3.86 7.34
C ASP A 266 -17.25 -3.89 8.78
N LEU A 267 -15.93 -3.77 8.96
CA LEU A 267 -15.32 -3.79 10.30
C LEU A 267 -15.54 -2.49 11.08
N SER A 268 -15.59 -1.34 10.41
CA SER A 268 -15.91 -0.08 11.10
C SER A 268 -17.37 -0.08 11.62
N GLY A 269 -18.29 -0.74 10.89
CA GLY A 269 -19.68 -0.92 11.34
C GLY A 269 -19.87 -1.90 12.52
N LEU A 270 -18.90 -2.79 12.76
CA LEU A 270 -18.91 -3.73 13.90
C LEU A 270 -18.34 -3.11 15.19
N LEU A 271 -17.67 -1.96 15.11
CA LEU A 271 -17.00 -1.28 16.24
C LEU A 271 -17.75 -0.02 16.71
N ILE A 272 -18.85 0.34 16.06
CA ILE A 272 -19.81 1.36 16.47
C ILE A 272 -21.02 0.68 17.10
#